data_fc6a2a436485b803d3169825caa85dd6
#
_entry.id   fc6a2a436485b803d3169825caa85dd6
#
_cell.length_a   1.000
_cell.length_b   1.000
_cell.length_c   1.000
_cell.angle_alpha   90.00
_cell.angle_beta   90.00
_cell.angle_gamma   90.00
#
_symmetry.space_group_name_H-M   'P 1'
#
loop_
_entity.id
_entity.type
_entity.pdbx_description
1 polymer ?
#
loop_
_entity_poly.entity_id
_entity_poly.type
_entity_poly.pdbx_seq_one_letter_code
_entity_poly.pdbx_strand_id
1 'polypeptide(L)' 'TLEEAAAYSGIGITKLRAMSNDENCQFVLWNGAKRLIKRRELDKYTDKAYSI' A
#
# COMPACT_ATOMS: atom_id res chain seq x y z
N THR A 1 -8.73 -0.09 3.17
CA THR A 1 -8.79 -1.20 2.21
C THR A 1 -7.92 -0.91 1.01
N LEU A 2 -7.66 -1.94 0.20
CA LEU A 2 -6.88 -1.76 -1.03
C LEU A 2 -7.58 -0.82 -2.01
N GLU A 3 -8.90 -0.93 -2.13
CA GLU A 3 -9.68 -0.08 -3.02
C GLU A 3 -9.58 1.38 -2.60
N GLU A 4 -9.69 1.63 -1.32
CA GLU A 4 -9.58 2.99 -0.79
C GLU A 4 -8.16 3.55 -1.00
N ALA A 5 -7.15 2.71 -0.73
CA ALA A 5 -5.76 3.11 -0.92
C ALA A 5 -5.46 3.40 -2.39
N ALA A 6 -6.00 2.61 -3.30
CA ALA A 6 -5.82 2.82 -4.74
C ALA A 6 -6.43 4.15 -5.17
N ALA A 7 -7.64 4.44 -4.71
CA ALA A 7 -8.32 5.69 -5.04
C ALA A 7 -7.57 6.89 -4.47
N TYR A 8 -7.06 6.75 -3.25
CA TYR A 8 -6.36 7.82 -2.56
C TYR A 8 -4.99 8.12 -3.18
N SER A 9 -4.23 7.08 -3.48
CA SER A 9 -2.83 7.21 -3.92
C SER A 9 -2.66 7.38 -5.43
N GLY A 10 -3.67 6.97 -6.20
CA GLY A 10 -3.54 6.94 -7.65
C GLY A 10 -2.79 5.72 -8.17
N ILE A 11 -2.36 4.82 -7.29
CA ILE A 11 -1.69 3.58 -7.68
C ILE A 11 -2.75 2.53 -8.00
N GLY A 12 -2.59 1.78 -9.08
CA GLY A 12 -3.55 0.75 -9.44
C GLY A 12 -3.65 -0.33 -8.38
N ILE A 13 -4.85 -0.89 -8.20
CA ILE A 13 -5.12 -1.87 -7.14
C ILE A 13 -4.27 -3.13 -7.30
N THR A 14 -4.05 -3.58 -8.52
CA THR A 14 -3.22 -4.76 -8.78
C THR A 14 -1.79 -4.53 -8.32
N LYS A 15 -1.26 -3.33 -8.60
CA LYS A 15 0.08 -2.95 -8.18
C LYS A 15 0.18 -2.88 -6.67
N LEU A 16 -0.80 -2.24 -6.02
CA LEU A 16 -0.83 -2.16 -4.55
C LEU A 16 -0.91 -3.53 -3.91
N ARG A 17 -1.70 -4.44 -4.50
CA ARG A 17 -1.81 -5.79 -3.97
C ARG A 17 -0.46 -6.50 -4.02
N ALA A 18 0.23 -6.40 -5.15
CA ALA A 18 1.55 -7.01 -5.29
C ALA A 18 2.55 -6.41 -4.30
N MET A 19 2.55 -5.08 -4.15
CA MET A 19 3.44 -4.40 -3.22
C MET A 19 3.17 -4.81 -1.76
N SER A 20 1.89 -4.91 -1.39
CA SER A 20 1.52 -5.25 -0.01
C SER A 20 1.78 -6.71 0.34
N ASN A 21 1.94 -7.56 -0.67
CA ASN A 21 2.27 -8.97 -0.43
C ASN A 21 3.77 -9.19 -0.18
N ASP A 22 4.59 -8.19 -0.48
CA ASP A 22 6.02 -8.25 -0.23
C ASP A 22 6.26 -8.19 1.28
N GLU A 23 7.06 -9.11 1.81
CA GLU A 23 7.34 -9.17 3.25
C GLU A 23 8.08 -7.95 3.77
N ASN A 24 8.72 -7.19 2.88
CA ASN A 24 9.41 -5.95 3.25
C ASN A 24 8.53 -4.71 3.12
N CYS A 25 7.26 -4.88 2.79
CA CYS A 25 6.35 -3.75 2.66
C CYS A 25 6.12 -3.07 4.00
N GLN A 26 6.35 -1.76 4.07
CA GLN A 26 6.27 -1.01 5.32
C GLN A 26 4.91 -0.35 5.53
N PHE A 27 4.05 -0.33 4.53
CA PHE A 27 2.75 0.33 4.66
C PHE A 27 1.58 -0.66 4.80
N VAL A 28 1.85 -1.94 4.92
CA VAL A 28 0.80 -2.93 5.12
C VAL A 28 0.81 -3.43 6.56
N LEU A 29 -0.38 -3.66 7.11
CA LEU A 29 -0.56 -4.29 8.41
C LEU A 29 -1.51 -5.45 8.21
N TRP A 30 -1.10 -6.64 8.61
CA TRP A 30 -1.93 -7.83 8.56
C TRP A 30 -2.58 -8.05 9.92
N ASN A 31 -3.92 -8.11 9.94
CA ASN A 31 -4.68 -8.47 11.14
C ASN A 31 -5.34 -9.81 10.85
N GLY A 32 -4.64 -10.90 11.17
CA GLY A 32 -5.05 -12.21 10.74
C GLY A 32 -4.97 -12.30 9.23
N ALA A 33 -6.08 -12.63 8.57
CA ALA A 33 -6.15 -12.70 7.13
C ALA A 33 -6.54 -11.35 6.51
N LYS A 34 -6.80 -10.34 7.33
CA LYS A 34 -7.26 -9.04 6.85
C LYS A 34 -6.09 -8.12 6.57
N ARG A 35 -6.06 -7.55 5.37
CA ARG A 35 -5.03 -6.62 4.92
C ARG A 35 -5.49 -5.20 5.19
N LEU A 36 -4.65 -4.43 5.89
CA LEU A 36 -4.88 -3.02 6.18
C LEU A 36 -3.73 -2.21 5.64
N ILE A 37 -4.03 -1.03 5.10
CA ILE A 37 -2.99 -0.14 4.56
C ILE A 37 -2.78 1.01 5.52
N LYS A 38 -1.52 1.20 5.94
CA LYS A 38 -1.13 2.31 6.80
C LYS A 38 -0.97 3.55 5.92
N ARG A 39 -1.97 4.42 5.95
CA ARG A 39 -2.01 5.58 5.07
C ARG A 39 -0.77 6.47 5.20
N ARG A 40 -0.35 6.75 6.43
CA ARG A 40 0.82 7.61 6.68
C ARG A 40 2.09 7.01 6.09
N GLU A 41 2.28 5.70 6.23
CA GLU A 41 3.46 5.03 5.70
C GLU A 41 3.40 4.94 4.17
N LEU A 42 2.22 4.79 3.61
CA LEU A 42 2.04 4.82 2.16
C LEU A 42 2.40 6.21 1.62
N ASP A 43 1.99 7.27 2.31
CA ASP A 43 2.33 8.64 1.92
C ASP A 43 3.85 8.84 1.93
N LYS A 44 4.54 8.36 2.95
CA LYS A 44 6.00 8.44 3.04
C LYS A 44 6.65 7.70 1.88
N TYR A 45 6.13 6.53 1.53
CA TYR A 45 6.67 5.74 0.44
C TYR A 45 6.53 6.48 -0.90
N THR A 46 5.34 7.01 -1.17
CA THR A 46 5.11 7.72 -2.43
C THR A 46 5.89 9.01 -2.51
N ASP A 47 6.12 9.69 -1.39
CA ASP A 47 6.91 10.93 -1.35
C ASP A 47 8.37 10.69 -1.75
N LYS A 48 8.90 9.50 -1.50
CA LYS A 48 10.28 9.16 -1.80
C LYS A 48 10.44 8.49 -3.16
N ALA A 49 9.36 7.98 -3.75
CA ALA A 49 9.45 7.22 -4.98
C ALA A 49 9.44 8.13 -6.19
N TYR A 50 10.29 7.85 -7.16
CA TYR A 50 10.27 8.53 -8.45
C TYR A 50 9.35 7.84 -9.44
N SER A 51 9.16 6.54 -9.27
CA SER A 51 8.23 5.77 -10.09
C SER A 51 7.79 4.54 -9.32
N ILE A 52 6.65 4.04 -9.69
CA ILE A 52 6.09 2.86 -9.04
C ILE A 52 5.74 1.80 -10.06
#